data_0d94514ae26d707a48d486b492a5ecd7
#
_entry.id   0d94514ae26d707a48d486b492a5ecd7
#
_cell.length_a   1.000
_cell.length_b   1.000
_cell.length_c   1.000
_cell.angle_alpha   90.00
_cell.angle_beta   90.00
_cell.angle_gamma   90.00
#
_symmetry.space_group_name_H-M   'P 1'
#
loop_
_entity.id
_entity.type
_entity.pdbx_description
1 polymer ?
#
loop_
_entity_poly.entity_id
_entity_poly.type
_entity_poly.pdbx_seq_one_letter_code
_entity_poly.pdbx_strand_id
1 'polypeptide(L)'
;MGVIKNKKWFFIFLLPGLLFYILSVFYPIEESIRLSFMEWNGIGDKTFAALQNYVTMFHDPTFYKSFLNNLIYLLIVVVMQLGIGLVFAVLLTFMKKHVTFVKTLYYVPCIITTVAIAQLFRSMYATEPMGLINQFFQAIGMEGMVTSWLANIHTALIAVSVPEGWRFTGMYMVIFYAALISLDPSVYEAAKVDGATDFQIMLKIKLPLIKDIILLTLTMCLTGALRGFDIPFLLTSGGPGNASELLSTYMYKKAFSNNQYGYGSALAVFIIIESMLVVFIPVSYTHLRAHETCAD
;
A
#
# COMPACT_ATOMS: atom_id res chain seq x y z
N MET A 1 0.01 -29.20 -26.86
CA MET A 1 0.86 -29.64 -25.73
C MET A 1 2.31 -30.07 -26.09
N GLY A 2 2.82 -29.78 -27.27
CA GLY A 2 4.15 -30.19 -27.75
C GLY A 2 5.29 -29.18 -27.56
N VAL A 3 5.01 -27.93 -27.36
CA VAL A 3 6.02 -26.83 -27.29
C VAL A 3 6.83 -26.88 -25.99
N ILE A 4 6.21 -27.31 -24.88
CA ILE A 4 6.85 -27.39 -23.56
C ILE A 4 7.85 -28.54 -23.43
N LYS A 5 7.77 -29.57 -24.30
CA LYS A 5 8.72 -30.71 -24.33
C LYS A 5 10.09 -30.34 -24.91
N ASN A 6 10.22 -29.24 -25.63
CA ASN A 6 11.48 -28.88 -26.27
C ASN A 6 12.17 -27.75 -25.46
N LYS A 7 13.16 -28.13 -24.64
CA LYS A 7 13.93 -27.22 -23.76
C LYS A 7 14.47 -25.98 -24.51
N LYS A 8 14.77 -26.07 -25.81
CA LYS A 8 15.25 -24.93 -26.61
C LYS A 8 14.21 -23.83 -26.74
N TRP A 9 12.94 -24.14 -26.99
CA TRP A 9 11.86 -23.18 -27.10
C TRP A 9 11.55 -22.54 -25.77
N PHE A 10 11.60 -23.31 -24.66
CA PHE A 10 11.45 -22.78 -23.31
C PHE A 10 12.48 -21.67 -23.02
N PHE A 11 13.77 -21.91 -23.32
CA PHE A 11 14.81 -20.92 -23.14
C PHE A 11 14.65 -19.72 -24.07
N ILE A 12 14.28 -19.90 -25.35
CA ILE A 12 14.10 -18.81 -26.31
C ILE A 12 13.00 -17.85 -25.86
N PHE A 13 11.89 -18.35 -25.30
CA PHE A 13 10.80 -17.51 -24.82
C PHE A 13 11.06 -16.90 -23.45
N LEU A 14 11.74 -17.62 -22.55
CA LEU A 14 11.99 -17.15 -21.18
C LEU A 14 13.17 -16.18 -21.11
N LEU A 15 14.22 -16.40 -21.91
CA LEU A 15 15.50 -15.70 -21.79
C LEU A 15 15.40 -14.19 -22.04
N PRO A 16 14.67 -13.66 -23.04
CA PRO A 16 14.54 -12.22 -23.23
C PRO A 16 13.86 -11.53 -22.04
N GLY A 17 12.78 -12.13 -21.53
CA GLY A 17 12.08 -11.57 -20.34
C GLY A 17 12.94 -11.62 -19.09
N LEU A 18 13.65 -12.73 -18.88
CA LEU A 18 14.56 -12.91 -17.74
C LEU A 18 15.74 -11.94 -17.80
N LEU A 19 16.36 -11.76 -18.97
CA LEU A 19 17.44 -10.79 -19.15
C LEU A 19 16.96 -9.36 -18.86
N PHE A 20 15.82 -8.98 -19.41
CA PHE A 20 15.25 -7.66 -19.13
C PHE A 20 14.97 -7.48 -17.65
N TYR A 21 14.42 -8.49 -16.96
CA TYR A 21 14.16 -8.46 -15.53
C TYR A 21 15.44 -8.35 -14.70
N ILE A 22 16.49 -9.10 -15.05
CA ILE A 22 17.79 -9.03 -14.38
C ILE A 22 18.39 -7.60 -14.53
N LEU A 23 18.40 -7.06 -15.75
CA LEU A 23 18.97 -5.75 -16.00
C LEU A 23 18.17 -4.61 -15.39
N SER A 24 16.83 -4.71 -15.35
CA SER A 24 15.96 -3.61 -14.89
C SER A 24 15.64 -3.68 -13.40
N VAL A 25 15.74 -4.83 -12.76
CA VAL A 25 15.36 -5.03 -11.36
C VAL A 25 16.56 -5.47 -10.51
N PHE A 26 17.20 -6.59 -10.85
CA PHE A 26 18.28 -7.12 -10.00
C PHE A 26 19.52 -6.24 -10.00
N TYR A 27 19.95 -5.78 -11.16
CA TYR A 27 21.15 -4.93 -11.28
C TYR A 27 21.02 -3.59 -10.50
N PRO A 28 19.90 -2.83 -10.59
CA PRO A 28 19.73 -1.64 -9.76
C PRO A 28 19.65 -1.93 -8.26
N ILE A 29 19.07 -3.06 -7.85
CA ILE A 29 19.06 -3.46 -6.44
C ILE A 29 20.47 -3.78 -5.94
N GLU A 30 21.24 -4.58 -6.72
CA GLU A 30 22.63 -4.88 -6.40
C GLU A 30 23.49 -3.61 -6.27
N GLU A 31 23.37 -2.69 -7.25
CA GLU A 31 24.11 -1.42 -7.20
C GLU A 31 23.65 -0.55 -6.02
N SER A 32 22.37 -0.56 -5.66
CA SER A 32 21.89 0.14 -4.46
C SER A 32 22.47 -0.47 -3.17
N ILE A 33 22.53 -1.80 -3.08
CA ILE A 33 23.19 -2.49 -1.94
C ILE A 33 24.67 -2.10 -1.90
N ARG A 34 25.37 -2.12 -3.02
CA ARG A 34 26.79 -1.74 -3.11
C ARG A 34 27.00 -0.29 -2.70
N LEU A 35 26.19 0.64 -3.23
CA LEU A 35 26.26 2.06 -2.90
C LEU A 35 25.96 2.35 -1.43
N SER A 36 25.16 1.52 -0.75
CA SER A 36 24.87 1.69 0.67
C SER A 36 26.10 1.59 1.58
N PHE A 37 27.18 0.92 1.10
CA PHE A 37 28.47 0.81 1.77
C PHE A 37 29.50 1.84 1.27
N MET A 38 29.10 2.76 0.38
CA MET A 38 29.95 3.78 -0.21
C MET A 38 29.51 5.17 0.26
N GLU A 39 30.44 6.08 0.37
CA GLU A 39 30.17 7.51 0.40
C GLU A 39 30.31 8.06 -1.01
N TRP A 40 29.23 8.65 -1.53
CA TRP A 40 29.18 9.20 -2.88
C TRP A 40 28.10 10.26 -3.00
N ASN A 41 28.47 11.39 -3.60
CA ASN A 41 27.61 12.53 -3.84
C ASN A 41 27.10 12.63 -5.30
N GLY A 42 27.35 11.62 -6.12
CA GLY A 42 26.98 11.61 -7.54
C GLY A 42 28.11 12.11 -8.47
N ILE A 43 29.17 12.69 -7.95
CA ILE A 43 30.31 13.27 -8.72
C ILE A 43 31.62 12.74 -8.15
N GLY A 44 32.54 12.38 -9.03
CA GLY A 44 33.88 11.90 -8.64
C GLY A 44 33.89 10.45 -8.15
N ASP A 45 34.94 10.10 -7.44
CA ASP A 45 35.19 8.72 -7.00
C ASP A 45 34.29 8.32 -5.83
N LYS A 46 33.87 7.06 -5.85
CA LYS A 46 33.14 6.43 -4.75
C LYS A 46 34.13 5.96 -3.68
N THR A 47 34.02 6.44 -2.45
CA THR A 47 34.88 6.02 -1.34
C THR A 47 34.15 4.94 -0.50
N PHE A 48 34.90 3.92 -0.08
CA PHE A 48 34.34 2.86 0.74
C PHE A 48 34.13 3.35 2.17
N ALA A 49 32.86 3.38 2.62
CA ALA A 49 32.43 3.89 3.93
C ALA A 49 32.04 2.77 4.92
N ALA A 50 32.22 1.50 4.56
CA ALA A 50 31.80 0.35 5.37
C ALA A 50 30.33 0.50 5.84
N LEU A 51 30.07 0.46 7.14
CA LEU A 51 28.72 0.60 7.72
C LEU A 51 28.38 2.03 8.14
N GLN A 52 29.18 3.04 7.76
CA GLN A 52 29.00 4.41 8.25
C GLN A 52 27.62 4.99 7.89
N ASN A 53 27.08 4.69 6.70
CA ASN A 53 25.75 5.14 6.30
C ASN A 53 24.66 4.56 7.21
N TYR A 54 24.78 3.31 7.63
CA TYR A 54 23.84 2.65 8.56
C TYR A 54 23.98 3.20 9.98
N VAL A 55 25.22 3.44 10.44
CA VAL A 55 25.44 4.09 11.74
C VAL A 55 24.81 5.48 11.76
N THR A 56 25.03 6.27 10.71
CA THR A 56 24.40 7.59 10.55
C THR A 56 22.88 7.49 10.53
N MET A 57 22.31 6.52 9.79
CA MET A 57 20.87 6.30 9.70
C MET A 57 20.26 6.01 11.07
N PHE A 58 20.87 5.13 11.87
CA PHE A 58 20.37 4.79 13.22
C PHE A 58 20.63 5.88 14.27
N HIS A 59 21.36 6.95 13.94
CA HIS A 59 21.49 8.14 14.79
C HIS A 59 20.67 9.34 14.28
N ASP A 60 19.97 9.19 13.15
CA ASP A 60 19.20 10.26 12.53
C ASP A 60 17.76 10.33 13.10
N PRO A 61 17.38 11.38 13.84
CA PRO A 61 16.02 11.55 14.35
C PRO A 61 14.95 11.56 13.26
N THR A 62 15.30 12.07 12.05
CA THR A 62 14.37 12.13 10.92
C THR A 62 14.06 10.74 10.38
N PHE A 63 15.03 9.81 10.41
CA PHE A 63 14.80 8.43 10.06
C PHE A 63 13.74 7.79 10.97
N TYR A 64 13.86 7.92 12.28
CA TYR A 64 12.86 7.35 13.22
C TYR A 64 11.48 7.95 13.05
N LYS A 65 11.42 9.28 12.82
CA LYS A 65 10.15 9.95 12.55
C LYS A 65 9.51 9.44 11.26
N SER A 66 10.28 9.30 10.19
CA SER A 66 9.82 8.79 8.91
C SER A 66 9.38 7.32 9.01
N PHE A 67 10.10 6.51 9.77
CA PHE A 67 9.74 5.13 10.05
C PHE A 67 8.40 5.03 10.80
N LEU A 68 8.23 5.80 11.87
CA LEU A 68 6.97 5.83 12.62
C LEU A 68 5.80 6.33 11.75
N ASN A 69 6.03 7.39 10.99
CA ASN A 69 5.05 7.89 10.02
C ASN A 69 4.67 6.82 8.98
N ASN A 70 5.65 6.03 8.51
CA ASN A 70 5.43 4.95 7.56
C ASN A 70 4.50 3.87 8.14
N LEU A 71 4.68 3.50 9.42
CA LEU A 71 3.81 2.55 10.11
C LEU A 71 2.39 3.10 10.32
N ILE A 72 2.26 4.37 10.69
CA ILE A 72 0.95 5.03 10.85
C ILE A 72 0.24 5.13 9.49
N TYR A 73 0.96 5.54 8.44
CA TYR A 73 0.47 5.58 7.07
C TYR A 73 -0.04 4.21 6.61
N LEU A 74 0.78 3.17 6.81
CA LEU A 74 0.43 1.78 6.52
C LEU A 74 -0.88 1.38 7.22
N LEU A 75 -1.01 1.66 8.52
CA LEU A 75 -2.20 1.33 9.29
C LEU A 75 -3.45 2.03 8.74
N ILE A 76 -3.37 3.33 8.45
CA ILE A 76 -4.49 4.10 7.89
C ILE A 76 -4.89 3.53 6.52
N VAL A 77 -3.92 3.29 5.64
CA VAL A 77 -4.16 2.76 4.29
C VAL A 77 -4.78 1.36 4.35
N VAL A 78 -4.25 0.46 5.19
CA VAL A 78 -4.80 -0.90 5.38
C VAL A 78 -6.24 -0.85 5.90
N VAL A 79 -6.52 -0.06 6.92
CA VAL A 79 -7.87 0.09 7.47
C VAL A 79 -8.85 0.64 6.41
N MET A 80 -8.43 1.64 5.64
CA MET A 80 -9.28 2.20 4.59
C MET A 80 -9.48 1.22 3.43
N GLN A 81 -8.43 0.66 2.89
CA GLN A 81 -8.51 -0.19 1.70
C GLN A 81 -9.18 -1.53 1.99
N LEU A 82 -8.73 -2.23 3.03
CA LEU A 82 -9.26 -3.56 3.35
C LEU A 82 -10.49 -3.48 4.26
N GLY A 83 -10.45 -2.67 5.32
CA GLY A 83 -11.56 -2.54 6.26
C GLY A 83 -12.81 -1.98 5.59
N ILE A 84 -12.73 -0.80 5.00
CA ILE A 84 -13.86 -0.18 4.30
C ILE A 84 -14.22 -0.99 3.05
N GLY A 85 -13.23 -1.49 2.30
CA GLY A 85 -13.44 -2.34 1.13
C GLY A 85 -14.23 -3.60 1.47
N LEU A 86 -13.90 -4.29 2.57
CA LEU A 86 -14.63 -5.47 3.05
C LEU A 86 -16.05 -5.13 3.47
N VAL A 87 -16.25 -4.04 4.23
CA VAL A 87 -17.58 -3.56 4.61
C VAL A 87 -18.45 -3.29 3.38
N PHE A 88 -17.93 -2.59 2.39
CA PHE A 88 -18.64 -2.32 1.15
C PHE A 88 -18.92 -3.59 0.35
N ALA A 89 -17.99 -4.54 0.30
CA ALA A 89 -18.21 -5.84 -0.34
C ALA A 89 -19.35 -6.61 0.32
N VAL A 90 -19.39 -6.64 1.65
CA VAL A 90 -20.50 -7.26 2.42
C VAL A 90 -21.81 -6.56 2.12
N LEU A 91 -21.86 -5.23 2.15
CA LEU A 91 -23.08 -4.47 1.83
C LEU A 91 -23.58 -4.77 0.41
N LEU A 92 -22.68 -4.91 -0.56
CA LEU A 92 -23.05 -5.28 -1.93
C LEU A 92 -23.69 -6.65 -2.04
N THR A 93 -23.38 -7.62 -1.16
CA THR A 93 -24.03 -8.95 -1.18
C THR A 93 -25.51 -8.88 -0.81
N PHE A 94 -25.96 -7.86 -0.08
CA PHE A 94 -27.38 -7.64 0.27
C PHE A 94 -28.14 -6.84 -0.81
N MET A 95 -27.43 -6.23 -1.77
CA MET A 95 -28.07 -5.46 -2.83
C MET A 95 -28.62 -6.39 -3.93
N LYS A 96 -29.90 -6.17 -4.30
CA LYS A 96 -30.55 -6.92 -5.40
C LYS A 96 -30.43 -6.24 -6.77
N LYS A 97 -30.25 -4.91 -6.81
CA LYS A 97 -30.19 -4.10 -8.04
C LYS A 97 -28.98 -3.16 -7.99
N HIS A 98 -28.55 -2.72 -9.16
CA HIS A 98 -27.48 -1.72 -9.34
C HIS A 98 -26.10 -2.08 -8.78
N VAL A 99 -25.83 -3.35 -8.44
CA VAL A 99 -24.54 -3.83 -7.92
C VAL A 99 -23.40 -3.47 -8.88
N THR A 100 -23.59 -3.68 -10.18
CA THR A 100 -22.58 -3.35 -11.21
C THR A 100 -22.28 -1.86 -11.25
N PHE A 101 -23.30 -1.01 -11.18
CA PHE A 101 -23.14 0.44 -11.18
C PHE A 101 -22.31 0.90 -9.96
N VAL A 102 -22.67 0.42 -8.76
CA VAL A 102 -21.95 0.75 -7.52
C VAL A 102 -20.50 0.28 -7.57
N LYS A 103 -20.24 -0.97 -8.01
CA LYS A 103 -18.88 -1.48 -8.20
C LYS A 103 -18.07 -0.60 -9.13
N THR A 104 -18.64 -0.22 -10.26
CA THR A 104 -17.95 0.64 -11.24
C THR A 104 -17.64 2.00 -10.64
N LEU A 105 -18.60 2.64 -9.96
CA LEU A 105 -18.42 3.95 -9.35
C LEU A 105 -17.26 3.96 -8.33
N TYR A 106 -17.22 2.97 -7.44
CA TYR A 106 -16.15 2.86 -6.44
C TYR A 106 -14.80 2.41 -7.02
N TYR A 107 -14.78 1.78 -8.19
CA TYR A 107 -13.56 1.38 -8.89
C TYR A 107 -12.92 2.54 -9.67
N VAL A 108 -13.70 3.54 -10.08
CA VAL A 108 -13.21 4.71 -10.87
C VAL A 108 -11.97 5.38 -10.26
N PRO A 109 -11.88 5.64 -8.93
CA PRO A 109 -10.69 6.27 -8.34
C PRO A 109 -9.39 5.50 -8.60
N CYS A 110 -9.44 4.18 -8.69
CA CYS A 110 -8.27 3.34 -8.95
C CYS A 110 -7.66 3.59 -10.35
N ILE A 111 -8.47 4.02 -11.32
CA ILE A 111 -8.03 4.23 -12.70
C ILE A 111 -7.49 5.66 -12.91
N ILE A 112 -7.83 6.59 -12.02
CA ILE A 112 -7.41 7.99 -12.12
C ILE A 112 -5.90 8.09 -11.85
N THR A 113 -5.21 8.93 -12.60
CA THR A 113 -3.76 9.15 -12.39
C THR A 113 -3.47 9.73 -11.02
N THR A 114 -2.36 9.34 -10.43
CA THR A 114 -1.94 9.79 -9.09
C THR A 114 -1.86 11.31 -8.97
N VAL A 115 -1.36 11.97 -10.03
CA VAL A 115 -1.26 13.44 -10.07
C VAL A 115 -2.64 14.10 -10.00
N ALA A 116 -3.63 13.56 -10.73
CA ALA A 116 -4.99 14.09 -10.71
C ALA A 116 -5.65 13.90 -9.34
N ILE A 117 -5.43 12.75 -8.67
CA ILE A 117 -5.89 12.51 -7.31
C ILE A 117 -5.23 13.48 -6.32
N ALA A 118 -3.92 13.65 -6.40
CA ALA A 118 -3.22 14.60 -5.54
C ALA A 118 -3.76 16.03 -5.72
N GLN A 119 -4.01 16.47 -6.97
CA GLN A 119 -4.56 17.80 -7.24
C GLN A 119 -6.01 17.94 -6.77
N LEU A 120 -6.84 16.89 -6.92
CA LEU A 120 -8.21 16.85 -6.39
C LEU A 120 -8.20 17.06 -4.86
N PHE A 121 -7.42 16.26 -4.14
CA PHE A 121 -7.35 16.37 -2.68
C PHE A 121 -6.69 17.66 -2.21
N ARG A 122 -5.71 18.19 -2.95
CA ARG A 122 -5.16 19.52 -2.67
C ARG A 122 -6.24 20.59 -2.70
N SER A 123 -7.13 20.57 -3.69
CA SER A 123 -8.28 21.48 -3.78
C SER A 123 -9.31 21.24 -2.67
N MET A 124 -9.56 19.98 -2.31
CA MET A 124 -10.49 19.62 -1.24
C MET A 124 -10.00 20.08 0.15
N TYR A 125 -8.68 20.05 0.38
CA TYR A 125 -8.02 20.45 1.62
C TYR A 125 -7.70 21.96 1.69
N ALA A 126 -7.91 22.71 0.62
CA ALA A 126 -7.55 24.12 0.54
C ALA A 126 -8.24 24.95 1.63
N THR A 127 -7.57 26.03 2.07
CA THR A 127 -8.13 27.02 3.00
C THR A 127 -8.60 28.29 2.28
N GLU A 128 -7.92 28.65 1.19
CA GLU A 128 -8.23 29.83 0.36
C GLU A 128 -8.05 29.49 -1.13
N PRO A 129 -9.16 29.47 -1.93
CA PRO A 129 -10.55 29.44 -1.47
C PRO A 129 -10.86 28.17 -0.67
N MET A 130 -11.82 28.26 0.27
CA MET A 130 -12.13 27.15 1.18
C MET A 130 -12.55 25.89 0.39
N GLY A 131 -11.80 24.78 0.60
CA GLY A 131 -12.04 23.49 -0.02
C GLY A 131 -13.22 22.73 0.60
N LEU A 132 -13.71 21.73 -0.12
CA LEU A 132 -14.92 20.97 0.24
C LEU A 132 -14.89 20.39 1.67
N ILE A 133 -13.73 19.92 2.14
CA ILE A 133 -13.63 19.31 3.47
C ILE A 133 -13.81 20.36 4.55
N ASN A 134 -13.19 21.51 4.42
CA ASN A 134 -13.36 22.62 5.36
C ASN A 134 -14.77 23.20 5.30
N GLN A 135 -15.37 23.33 4.10
CA GLN A 135 -16.77 23.75 3.94
C GLN A 135 -17.73 22.77 4.64
N PHE A 136 -17.49 21.47 4.52
CA PHE A 136 -18.30 20.45 5.19
C PHE A 136 -18.24 20.59 6.71
N PHE A 137 -17.05 20.73 7.31
CA PHE A 137 -16.91 20.93 8.76
C PHE A 137 -17.56 22.21 9.24
N GLN A 138 -17.45 23.30 8.47
CA GLN A 138 -18.13 24.55 8.77
C GLN A 138 -19.67 24.40 8.71
N ALA A 139 -20.19 23.71 7.68
CA ALA A 139 -21.63 23.51 7.49
C ALA A 139 -22.30 22.70 8.61
N ILE A 140 -21.56 21.75 9.22
CA ILE A 140 -22.08 20.95 10.36
C ILE A 140 -21.77 21.57 11.72
N GLY A 141 -21.24 22.83 11.76
CA GLY A 141 -20.95 23.53 12.99
C GLY A 141 -19.67 23.08 13.72
N MET A 142 -18.80 22.32 13.07
CA MET A 142 -17.52 21.84 13.61
C MET A 142 -16.37 22.76 13.20
N GLU A 143 -16.49 24.07 13.48
CA GLU A 143 -15.50 25.09 13.08
C GLU A 143 -14.09 24.80 13.63
N GLY A 144 -13.98 24.18 14.81
CA GLY A 144 -12.71 23.78 15.40
C GLY A 144 -11.92 22.74 14.58
N MET A 145 -12.56 22.08 13.60
CA MET A 145 -11.91 21.13 12.68
C MET A 145 -11.50 21.78 11.34
N VAL A 146 -11.87 23.03 11.10
CA VAL A 146 -11.41 23.80 9.93
C VAL A 146 -9.93 24.11 10.10
N THR A 147 -9.10 23.58 9.21
CA THR A 147 -7.65 23.70 9.33
C THR A 147 -6.94 23.62 7.98
N SER A 148 -5.69 24.04 7.96
CA SER A 148 -4.78 23.82 6.82
C SER A 148 -4.26 22.39 6.83
N TRP A 149 -5.07 21.44 6.39
CA TRP A 149 -4.81 19.98 6.48
C TRP A 149 -3.40 19.56 6.11
N LEU A 150 -2.85 20.13 5.04
CA LEU A 150 -1.52 19.78 4.51
C LEU A 150 -0.39 20.58 5.19
N ALA A 151 -0.69 21.73 5.79
CA ALA A 151 0.29 22.61 6.43
C ALA A 151 0.30 22.49 7.97
N ASN A 152 -0.55 21.67 8.56
CA ASN A 152 -0.61 21.43 10.00
C ASN A 152 0.12 20.13 10.35
N ILE A 153 1.04 20.20 11.32
CA ILE A 153 1.88 19.08 11.76
C ILE A 153 1.08 17.89 12.33
N HIS A 154 -0.13 18.11 12.82
CA HIS A 154 -0.97 17.07 13.41
C HIS A 154 -1.89 16.39 12.38
N THR A 155 -2.17 17.03 11.24
CA THR A 155 -3.11 16.52 10.25
C THR A 155 -2.44 16.07 8.95
N ALA A 156 -1.23 16.56 8.65
CA ALA A 156 -0.56 16.33 7.37
C ALA A 156 -0.41 14.83 7.03
N LEU A 157 -0.02 14.00 8.01
CA LEU A 157 0.14 12.56 7.78
C LEU A 157 -1.18 11.88 7.43
N ILE A 158 -2.26 12.20 8.14
CA ILE A 158 -3.60 11.68 7.85
C ILE A 158 -4.07 12.19 6.48
N ALA A 159 -3.86 13.47 6.20
CA ALA A 159 -4.26 14.10 4.94
C ALA A 159 -3.56 13.51 3.71
N VAL A 160 -2.33 13.02 3.82
CA VAL A 160 -1.65 12.32 2.72
C VAL A 160 -2.02 10.84 2.65
N SER A 161 -2.47 10.23 3.75
CA SER A 161 -2.86 8.80 3.81
C SER A 161 -4.25 8.56 3.23
N VAL A 162 -5.20 9.47 3.46
CA VAL A 162 -6.61 9.33 3.05
C VAL A 162 -6.78 9.19 1.53
N PRO A 163 -6.13 10.00 0.67
CA PRO A 163 -6.23 9.85 -0.77
C PRO A 163 -5.79 8.48 -1.29
N GLU A 164 -4.70 7.93 -0.75
CA GLU A 164 -4.20 6.61 -1.11
C GLU A 164 -5.15 5.50 -0.62
N GLY A 165 -5.65 5.62 0.60
CA GLY A 165 -6.65 4.71 1.15
C GLY A 165 -7.92 4.70 0.29
N TRP A 166 -8.48 5.86 -0.02
CA TRP A 166 -9.69 6.02 -0.83
C TRP A 166 -9.51 5.47 -2.26
N ARG A 167 -8.37 5.75 -2.88
CA ARG A 167 -8.07 5.38 -4.27
C ARG A 167 -8.27 3.89 -4.54
N PHE A 168 -7.77 3.03 -3.68
CA PHE A 168 -7.78 1.58 -3.88
C PHE A 168 -8.88 0.84 -3.12
N THR A 169 -9.68 1.51 -2.28
CA THR A 169 -10.79 0.88 -1.53
C THR A 169 -11.75 0.12 -2.46
N GLY A 170 -12.10 0.71 -3.62
CA GLY A 170 -12.99 0.08 -4.58
C GLY A 170 -12.43 -1.17 -5.24
N MET A 171 -11.12 -1.23 -5.47
CA MET A 171 -10.44 -2.42 -5.99
C MET A 171 -10.58 -3.59 -5.00
N TYR A 172 -10.24 -3.37 -3.74
CA TYR A 172 -10.35 -4.41 -2.70
C TYR A 172 -11.80 -4.80 -2.44
N MET A 173 -12.74 -3.85 -2.48
CA MET A 173 -14.17 -4.14 -2.43
C MET A 173 -14.59 -5.12 -3.52
N VAL A 174 -14.15 -4.94 -4.76
CA VAL A 174 -14.50 -5.84 -5.88
C VAL A 174 -13.90 -7.22 -5.68
N ILE A 175 -12.66 -7.32 -5.19
CA ILE A 175 -12.00 -8.60 -4.90
C ILE A 175 -12.77 -9.35 -3.81
N PHE A 176 -13.09 -8.71 -2.69
CA PHE A 176 -13.86 -9.33 -1.61
C PHE A 176 -15.27 -9.70 -2.02
N TYR A 177 -15.94 -8.84 -2.79
CA TYR A 177 -17.26 -9.15 -3.32
C TYR A 177 -17.22 -10.39 -4.22
N ALA A 178 -16.27 -10.49 -5.13
CA ALA A 178 -16.10 -11.67 -5.98
C ALA A 178 -15.87 -12.95 -5.16
N ALA A 179 -15.03 -12.88 -4.12
CA ALA A 179 -14.79 -14.00 -3.22
C ALA A 179 -16.06 -14.41 -2.47
N LEU A 180 -16.86 -13.45 -1.95
CA LEU A 180 -18.09 -13.73 -1.21
C LEU A 180 -19.18 -14.38 -2.08
N ILE A 181 -19.31 -13.98 -3.35
CA ILE A 181 -20.32 -14.53 -4.25
C ILE A 181 -19.91 -15.86 -4.89
N SER A 182 -18.63 -16.21 -4.85
CA SER A 182 -18.12 -17.49 -5.36
C SER A 182 -18.30 -18.67 -4.39
N LEU A 183 -18.72 -18.40 -3.15
CA LEU A 183 -18.98 -19.45 -2.15
C LEU A 183 -20.19 -20.29 -2.55
N ASP A 184 -20.09 -21.62 -2.35
CA ASP A 184 -21.18 -22.55 -2.63
C ASP A 184 -22.41 -22.22 -1.77
N PRO A 185 -23.58 -21.98 -2.39
CA PRO A 185 -24.84 -21.73 -1.67
C PRO A 185 -25.20 -22.80 -0.64
N SER A 186 -24.91 -24.06 -0.91
CA SER A 186 -25.22 -25.19 -0.03
C SER A 186 -24.66 -25.02 1.39
N VAL A 187 -23.47 -24.39 1.51
CA VAL A 187 -22.79 -24.20 2.80
C VAL A 187 -23.58 -23.29 3.75
N TYR A 188 -24.21 -22.25 3.23
CA TYR A 188 -24.95 -21.29 4.06
C TYR A 188 -26.49 -21.53 4.05
N GLU A 189 -27.00 -22.31 3.10
CA GLU A 189 -28.42 -22.74 3.11
C GLU A 189 -28.70 -23.70 4.27
N ALA A 190 -27.79 -24.63 4.55
CA ALA A 190 -27.88 -25.49 5.74
C ALA A 190 -27.97 -24.67 7.04
N ALA A 191 -27.12 -23.66 7.19
CA ALA A 191 -27.14 -22.77 8.34
C ALA A 191 -28.45 -21.95 8.46
N LYS A 192 -29.09 -21.61 7.33
CA LYS A 192 -30.42 -20.97 7.35
C LYS A 192 -31.53 -21.91 7.85
N VAL A 193 -31.47 -23.18 7.48
CA VAL A 193 -32.39 -24.20 7.98
C VAL A 193 -32.24 -24.37 9.50
N ASP A 194 -30.99 -24.27 10.01
CA ASP A 194 -30.68 -24.31 11.44
C ASP A 194 -31.04 -23.00 12.18
N GLY A 195 -31.67 -22.04 11.50
CA GLY A 195 -32.13 -20.77 12.08
C GLY A 195 -31.10 -19.68 12.23
N ALA A 196 -29.91 -19.77 11.58
CA ALA A 196 -28.90 -18.73 11.60
C ALA A 196 -29.40 -17.49 10.83
N THR A 197 -29.16 -16.29 11.41
CA THR A 197 -29.43 -15.01 10.75
C THR A 197 -28.42 -14.72 9.66
N ASP A 198 -28.78 -13.91 8.65
CA ASP A 198 -27.87 -13.53 7.57
C ASP A 198 -26.56 -12.88 8.09
N PHE A 199 -26.65 -12.14 9.20
CA PHE A 199 -25.46 -11.54 9.86
C PHE A 199 -24.57 -12.62 10.50
N GLN A 200 -25.17 -13.62 11.15
CA GLN A 200 -24.40 -14.76 11.71
C GLN A 200 -23.72 -15.57 10.62
N ILE A 201 -24.43 -15.82 9.51
CA ILE A 201 -23.86 -16.51 8.33
C ILE A 201 -22.70 -15.71 7.77
N MET A 202 -22.83 -14.40 7.64
CA MET A 202 -21.73 -13.54 7.14
C MET A 202 -20.51 -13.63 8.04
N LEU A 203 -20.66 -13.40 9.35
CA LEU A 203 -19.52 -13.33 10.27
C LEU A 203 -18.90 -14.70 10.59
N LYS A 204 -19.73 -15.74 10.77
CA LYS A 204 -19.27 -17.05 11.26
C LYS A 204 -18.97 -18.05 10.15
N ILE A 205 -19.50 -17.84 8.95
CA ILE A 205 -19.34 -18.78 7.83
C ILE A 205 -18.62 -18.11 6.66
N LYS A 206 -19.19 -17.06 6.05
CA LYS A 206 -18.67 -16.48 4.81
C LYS A 206 -17.32 -15.80 5.00
N LEU A 207 -17.13 -14.94 6.01
CA LEU A 207 -15.86 -14.26 6.25
C LEU A 207 -14.72 -15.23 6.60
N PRO A 208 -14.90 -16.24 7.45
CA PRO A 208 -13.88 -17.27 7.66
C PRO A 208 -13.51 -18.06 6.41
N LEU A 209 -14.47 -18.33 5.51
CA LEU A 209 -14.23 -19.07 4.27
C LEU A 209 -13.39 -18.27 3.26
N ILE A 210 -13.47 -16.94 3.24
CA ILE A 210 -12.67 -16.09 2.35
C ILE A 210 -11.38 -15.57 3.00
N LYS A 211 -11.00 -16.09 4.17
CA LYS A 211 -9.82 -15.59 4.91
C LYS A 211 -8.53 -15.63 4.10
N ASP A 212 -8.36 -16.63 3.24
CA ASP A 212 -7.16 -16.75 2.40
C ASP A 212 -7.10 -15.62 1.37
N ILE A 213 -8.24 -15.18 0.85
CA ILE A 213 -8.34 -13.97 0.00
C ILE A 213 -8.05 -12.71 0.82
N ILE A 214 -8.51 -12.64 2.08
CA ILE A 214 -8.21 -11.52 2.98
C ILE A 214 -6.69 -11.46 3.24
N LEU A 215 -6.03 -12.57 3.51
CA LEU A 215 -4.58 -12.64 3.73
C LEU A 215 -3.78 -12.28 2.48
N LEU A 216 -4.22 -12.77 1.31
CA LEU A 216 -3.61 -12.43 0.03
C LEU A 216 -3.71 -10.91 -0.24
N THR A 217 -4.90 -10.35 -0.08
CA THR A 217 -5.13 -8.90 -0.27
C THR A 217 -4.40 -8.06 0.77
N LEU A 218 -4.29 -8.53 2.02
CA LEU A 218 -3.47 -7.90 3.05
C LEU A 218 -2.01 -7.82 2.62
N THR A 219 -1.44 -8.92 2.10
CA THR A 219 -0.07 -8.94 1.59
C THR A 219 0.13 -7.94 0.45
N MET A 220 -0.81 -7.86 -0.49
CA MET A 220 -0.78 -6.88 -1.58
C MET A 220 -0.85 -5.44 -1.06
N CYS A 221 -1.76 -5.15 -0.13
CA CYS A 221 -1.94 -3.83 0.47
C CYS A 221 -0.71 -3.39 1.26
N LEU A 222 -0.15 -4.26 2.10
CA LEU A 222 1.07 -4.00 2.88
C LEU A 222 2.25 -3.66 1.96
N THR A 223 2.45 -4.46 0.92
CA THR A 223 3.52 -4.22 -0.07
C THR A 223 3.36 -2.88 -0.79
N GLY A 224 2.13 -2.51 -1.15
CA GLY A 224 1.81 -1.23 -1.79
C GLY A 224 2.02 -0.04 -0.86
N ALA A 225 1.53 -0.13 0.38
CA ALA A 225 1.61 0.95 1.36
C ALA A 225 3.04 1.22 1.83
N LEU A 226 3.86 0.19 2.07
CA LEU A 226 5.28 0.36 2.46
C LEU A 226 6.12 1.08 1.40
N ARG A 227 5.72 1.00 0.12
CA ARG A 227 6.36 1.70 -1.00
C ARG A 227 5.68 3.03 -1.34
N GLY A 228 4.73 3.49 -0.51
CA GLY A 228 3.98 4.73 -0.72
C GLY A 228 4.93 5.92 -0.90
N PHE A 229 4.91 6.56 -2.07
CA PHE A 229 5.77 7.69 -2.41
C PHE A 229 4.98 8.82 -3.07
N ASP A 230 4.23 8.51 -4.15
CA ASP A 230 3.72 9.51 -5.08
C ASP A 230 2.78 10.53 -4.41
N ILE A 231 1.73 10.08 -3.73
CA ILE A 231 0.74 10.99 -3.11
C ILE A 231 1.34 11.81 -1.97
N PRO A 232 2.09 11.24 -1.00
CA PRO A 232 2.79 12.02 0.02
C PRO A 232 3.77 13.03 -0.57
N PHE A 233 4.53 12.64 -1.58
CA PHE A 233 5.47 13.53 -2.24
C PHE A 233 4.77 14.68 -2.98
N LEU A 234 3.72 14.40 -3.75
CA LEU A 234 2.97 15.39 -4.51
C LEU A 234 2.21 16.37 -3.63
N LEU A 235 1.67 15.93 -2.49
CA LEU A 235 0.85 16.77 -1.61
C LEU A 235 1.68 17.67 -0.69
N THR A 236 2.72 17.13 -0.05
CA THR A 236 3.43 17.79 1.03
C THR A 236 4.95 17.74 0.90
N SER A 237 5.48 16.87 0.04
CA SER A 237 6.92 16.54 0.01
C SER A 237 7.46 16.24 1.42
N GLY A 238 6.67 15.54 2.26
CA GLY A 238 7.04 15.18 3.64
C GLY A 238 6.86 16.28 4.69
N GLY A 239 6.44 17.50 4.28
CA GLY A 239 6.20 18.63 5.19
C GLY A 239 4.87 18.56 5.98
N PRO A 240 4.62 19.54 6.84
CA PRO A 240 5.56 20.52 7.42
C PRO A 240 6.48 19.88 8.47
N GLY A 241 7.73 20.33 8.55
CA GLY A 241 8.67 19.86 9.59
C GLY A 241 8.81 18.32 9.69
N ASN A 242 8.81 17.61 8.57
CA ASN A 242 8.84 16.14 8.46
C ASN A 242 7.60 15.45 9.09
N ALA A 243 6.46 16.15 9.24
CA ALA A 243 5.26 15.58 9.87
C ALA A 243 4.61 14.49 9.00
N SER A 244 4.72 14.58 7.68
CA SER A 244 4.24 13.58 6.73
C SER A 244 5.37 12.90 5.94
N GLU A 245 6.62 12.99 6.43
CA GLU A 245 7.76 12.34 5.81
C GLU A 245 7.64 10.83 5.96
N LEU A 246 7.71 10.10 4.84
CA LEU A 246 7.79 8.65 4.80
C LEU A 246 9.23 8.23 4.49
N LEU A 247 9.57 6.98 4.74
CA LEU A 247 10.90 6.45 4.42
C LEU A 247 11.25 6.62 2.93
N SER A 248 10.30 6.41 2.04
CA SER A 248 10.46 6.56 0.58
C SER A 248 10.71 8.01 0.16
N THR A 249 9.97 8.98 0.72
CA THR A 249 10.16 10.40 0.44
C THR A 249 11.46 10.93 1.05
N TYR A 250 11.82 10.44 2.23
CA TYR A 250 13.09 10.77 2.88
C TYR A 250 14.29 10.22 2.10
N MET A 251 14.24 8.96 1.68
CA MET A 251 15.24 8.35 0.79
C MET A 251 15.43 9.20 -0.48
N TYR A 252 14.33 9.57 -1.14
CA TYR A 252 14.39 10.40 -2.35
C TYR A 252 15.07 11.75 -2.12
N LYS A 253 14.72 12.45 -1.04
CA LYS A 253 15.35 13.71 -0.66
C LYS A 253 16.85 13.56 -0.41
N LYS A 254 17.23 12.54 0.35
CA LYS A 254 18.66 12.31 0.65
C LYS A 254 19.45 11.97 -0.60
N ALA A 255 18.95 11.07 -1.44
CA ALA A 255 19.64 10.67 -2.66
C ALA A 255 19.70 11.81 -3.69
N PHE A 256 18.55 12.40 -4.05
CA PHE A 256 18.43 13.25 -5.23
C PHE A 256 18.40 14.75 -4.93
N SER A 257 17.86 15.18 -3.78
CA SER A 257 17.86 16.61 -3.43
C SER A 257 19.13 17.02 -2.69
N ASN A 258 19.68 16.13 -1.86
CA ASN A 258 20.87 16.42 -1.06
C ASN A 258 22.15 15.79 -1.65
N ASN A 259 22.06 15.08 -2.77
CA ASN A 259 23.16 14.37 -3.41
C ASN A 259 23.90 13.38 -2.48
N GLN A 260 23.21 12.78 -1.52
CA GLN A 260 23.78 11.79 -0.59
C GLN A 260 23.39 10.37 -1.06
N TYR A 261 23.92 9.95 -2.23
CA TYR A 261 23.53 8.68 -2.85
C TYR A 261 23.83 7.46 -1.98
N GLY A 262 24.99 7.44 -1.28
CA GLY A 262 25.34 6.36 -0.37
C GLY A 262 24.32 6.21 0.77
N TYR A 263 24.00 7.32 1.44
CA TYR A 263 23.00 7.32 2.52
C TYR A 263 21.58 7.02 2.01
N GLY A 264 21.18 7.59 0.87
CA GLY A 264 19.90 7.28 0.22
C GLY A 264 19.79 5.80 -0.15
N SER A 265 20.88 5.18 -0.60
CA SER A 265 20.93 3.74 -0.88
C SER A 265 20.83 2.90 0.39
N ALA A 266 21.39 3.31 1.52
CA ALA A 266 21.21 2.63 2.80
C ALA A 266 19.75 2.67 3.25
N LEU A 267 19.05 3.81 3.07
CA LEU A 267 17.61 3.92 3.31
C LEU A 267 16.80 3.00 2.37
N ALA A 268 17.17 2.91 1.09
CA ALA A 268 16.51 2.02 0.13
C ALA A 268 16.64 0.54 0.54
N VAL A 269 17.84 0.11 0.96
CA VAL A 269 18.08 -1.24 1.46
C VAL A 269 17.25 -1.51 2.72
N PHE A 270 17.16 -0.54 3.64
CA PHE A 270 16.31 -0.65 4.82
C PHE A 270 14.83 -0.84 4.47
N ILE A 271 14.29 -0.05 3.52
CA ILE A 271 12.90 -0.19 3.04
C ILE A 271 12.66 -1.59 2.45
N ILE A 272 13.62 -2.14 1.71
CA ILE A 272 13.50 -3.50 1.16
C ILE A 272 13.43 -4.52 2.30
N ILE A 273 14.30 -4.43 3.31
CA ILE A 273 14.33 -5.35 4.46
C ILE A 273 13.03 -5.22 5.27
N GLU A 274 12.60 -3.99 5.59
CA GLU A 274 11.33 -3.73 6.27
C GLU A 274 10.15 -4.36 5.51
N SER A 275 10.08 -4.14 4.19
CA SER A 275 9.01 -4.69 3.35
C SER A 275 9.02 -6.22 3.36
N MET A 276 10.19 -6.84 3.28
CA MET A 276 10.30 -8.31 3.35
C MET A 276 9.83 -8.84 4.71
N LEU A 277 10.23 -8.22 5.82
CA LEU A 277 9.84 -8.63 7.17
C LEU A 277 8.32 -8.52 7.38
N VAL A 278 7.73 -7.38 7.00
CA VAL A 278 6.29 -7.14 7.16
C VAL A 278 5.46 -8.10 6.30
N VAL A 279 5.88 -8.37 5.07
CA VAL A 279 5.18 -9.26 4.13
C VAL A 279 5.37 -10.74 4.52
N PHE A 280 6.50 -11.10 5.14
CA PHE A 280 6.77 -12.47 5.55
C PHE A 280 5.75 -12.99 6.57
N ILE A 281 5.22 -12.14 7.45
CA ILE A 281 4.24 -12.52 8.47
C ILE A 281 2.96 -13.13 7.87
N PRO A 282 2.19 -12.45 7.00
CA PRO A 282 0.98 -13.03 6.42
C PRO A 282 1.28 -14.19 5.47
N VAL A 283 2.39 -14.16 4.72
CA VAL A 283 2.80 -15.23 3.80
C VAL A 283 3.15 -16.51 4.55
N SER A 284 3.90 -16.42 5.64
CA SER A 284 4.22 -17.58 6.49
C SER A 284 2.95 -18.25 7.04
N TYR A 285 1.96 -17.45 7.43
CA TYR A 285 0.70 -17.97 7.94
C TYR A 285 -0.12 -18.70 6.85
N THR A 286 -0.11 -18.24 5.61
CA THR A 286 -0.78 -18.93 4.49
C THR A 286 -0.08 -20.23 4.13
N HIS A 287 1.27 -20.29 4.13
CA HIS A 287 2.03 -21.50 3.78
C HIS A 287 1.91 -22.61 4.82
N LEU A 288 1.94 -22.29 6.12
CA LEU A 288 1.78 -23.29 7.18
C LEU A 288 0.46 -24.03 7.07
N ARG A 289 -0.62 -23.37 6.67
CA ARG A 289 -1.95 -23.99 6.51
C ARG A 289 -2.13 -24.77 5.22
N ALA A 290 -1.48 -24.39 4.13
CA ALA A 290 -1.51 -25.17 2.90
C ALA A 290 -0.90 -26.59 3.10
N HIS A 291 0.04 -26.72 4.04
CA HIS A 291 0.60 -28.02 4.42
C HIS A 291 -0.35 -28.85 5.31
N GLU A 292 -1.16 -28.21 6.16
CA GLU A 292 -2.15 -28.92 7.01
C GLU A 292 -3.30 -29.50 6.15
N THR A 293 -3.78 -28.76 5.14
CA THR A 293 -4.87 -29.21 4.25
C THR A 293 -4.44 -30.26 3.20
N CYS A 294 -3.13 -30.47 2.99
CA CYS A 294 -2.62 -31.56 2.13
C CYS A 294 -2.26 -32.83 2.92
N ALA A 295 -2.33 -32.79 4.25
CA ALA A 295 -1.98 -33.91 5.13
C ALA A 295 -3.20 -34.70 5.65
N ASP A 296 -4.42 -34.16 5.42
CA ASP A 296 -5.71 -34.82 5.65
C ASP A 296 -6.33 -35.27 4.30
#